data_5703ffe272df5202bdbb312bca674597
#
_entry.id   5703ffe272df5202bdbb312bca674597
#
_cell.length_a   1.000
_cell.length_b   1.000
_cell.length_c   1.000
_cell.angle_alpha   90.00
_cell.angle_beta   90.00
_cell.angle_gamma   90.00
#
_symmetry.space_group_name_H-M   'P 1'
#
loop_
_entity.id
_entity.type
_entity.pdbx_description
1 polymer ?
#
loop_
_entity_poly.entity_id
_entity_poly.type
_entity_poly.pdbx_seq_one_letter_code
_entity_poly.pdbx_strand_id
1 'polypeptide(L)'
;MAKHRFHVNLPNGEKVWLTGNTISEAFCSGLEKYAAPAPPPKKKACPTLRAYGEKWFRLYHQPKVKRNTANNTRILLEKHIFPALGKKRLEDVTFDDIQALYNSKAMLSRSTNQKLQITLGAIFRNALEDGLIEKNIMLSGRYVMSKRRSVRECLTQGEAEDILRQVERLNEDDRPFIMLPLLTGMRRGECLGLMWRDIDFTKRIITVSRAITFAGNQPVVDTPKSAAGYRQIPLLPELQAYLLTLPQRTGYVIGGRQPITEQVYQRTWERINRTIDLHGATAHVFRHTFATLAAVHTDVKNLQAIMGHSDIQTTMNRYTHPQELRVIAAVEELAGMFAAKID
;
A
#
# COMPACT_ATOMS: atom_id res chain seq x y z
N MET A 1 37.49 -66.69 24.85
CA MET A 1 36.02 -66.91 24.97
C MET A 1 35.38 -66.65 23.62
N ALA A 2 34.53 -67.57 23.09
CA ALA A 2 33.91 -67.32 21.81
C ALA A 2 32.82 -66.27 21.95
N LYS A 3 32.84 -65.24 21.09
CA LYS A 3 31.80 -64.22 21.03
C LYS A 3 30.57 -64.77 20.36
N HIS A 4 29.42 -64.66 21.00
CA HIS A 4 28.15 -65.00 20.39
C HIS A 4 27.75 -63.92 19.40
N ARG A 5 27.38 -64.36 18.16
CA ARG A 5 26.94 -63.46 17.10
C ARG A 5 25.68 -64.01 16.46
N PHE A 6 24.60 -63.25 16.46
CA PHE A 6 23.34 -63.62 15.81
C PHE A 6 22.69 -62.37 15.19
N HIS A 7 21.78 -62.59 14.27
CA HIS A 7 21.07 -61.48 13.66
C HIS A 7 19.60 -61.49 14.05
N VAL A 8 19.04 -60.30 14.12
CA VAL A 8 17.61 -60.05 14.35
C VAL A 8 17.07 -59.28 13.15
N ASN A 9 15.92 -59.68 12.63
CA ASN A 9 15.21 -58.93 11.60
C ASN A 9 14.30 -57.93 12.28
N LEU A 10 14.48 -56.64 11.94
CA LEU A 10 13.63 -55.56 12.43
C LEU A 10 12.30 -55.53 11.65
N PRO A 11 11.22 -54.94 12.21
CA PRO A 11 9.93 -54.79 11.52
C PRO A 11 10.00 -54.05 10.18
N ASN A 12 11.05 -53.24 9.97
CA ASN A 12 11.31 -52.53 8.71
C ASN A 12 12.05 -53.37 7.65
N GLY A 13 12.31 -54.68 7.94
CA GLY A 13 13.01 -55.60 7.04
C GLY A 13 14.54 -55.55 7.11
N GLU A 14 15.11 -54.72 7.94
CA GLU A 14 16.56 -54.55 8.10
C GLU A 14 17.14 -55.65 9.01
N LYS A 15 18.30 -56.26 8.61
CA LYS A 15 19.00 -57.30 9.38
C LYS A 15 20.08 -56.69 10.24
N VAL A 16 19.99 -56.86 11.55
CA VAL A 16 20.94 -56.32 12.49
C VAL A 16 21.71 -57.44 13.19
N TRP A 17 23.04 -57.30 13.20
CA TRP A 17 23.93 -58.23 13.88
C TRP A 17 24.20 -57.79 15.31
N LEU A 18 23.88 -58.69 16.25
CA LEU A 18 24.15 -58.51 17.68
C LEU A 18 25.34 -59.37 18.07
N THR A 19 26.25 -58.82 18.84
CA THR A 19 27.48 -59.50 19.27
C THR A 19 27.74 -59.23 20.75
N GLY A 20 27.99 -60.27 21.55
CA GLY A 20 28.31 -60.18 22.97
C GLY A 20 29.02 -61.43 23.46
N ASN A 21 29.56 -61.42 24.65
CA ASN A 21 30.21 -62.58 25.26
C ASN A 21 29.18 -63.63 25.73
N THR A 22 27.93 -63.19 25.96
CA THR A 22 26.76 -64.04 26.19
C THR A 22 25.62 -63.62 25.27
N ILE A 23 24.64 -64.50 25.08
CA ILE A 23 23.42 -64.18 24.29
C ILE A 23 22.66 -63.01 24.94
N SER A 24 22.56 -63.03 26.27
CA SER A 24 21.87 -61.97 27.02
C SER A 24 22.56 -60.61 26.86
N GLU A 25 23.90 -60.57 26.91
CA GLU A 25 24.71 -59.37 26.74
C GLU A 25 24.61 -58.81 25.30
N ALA A 26 24.62 -59.70 24.31
CA ALA A 26 24.39 -59.29 22.91
C ALA A 26 22.99 -58.73 22.68
N PHE A 27 21.98 -59.28 23.33
CA PHE A 27 20.59 -58.81 23.23
C PHE A 27 20.37 -57.46 23.92
N CYS A 28 20.93 -57.27 25.15
CA CYS A 28 20.86 -56.01 25.88
C CYS A 28 21.59 -54.86 25.13
N SER A 29 22.80 -55.11 24.60
CA SER A 29 23.54 -54.11 23.83
C SER A 29 22.85 -53.77 22.53
N GLY A 30 22.10 -54.71 21.96
CA GLY A 30 21.22 -54.47 20.82
C GLY A 30 20.05 -53.59 21.16
N LEU A 31 19.34 -53.89 22.25
CA LEU A 31 18.22 -53.08 22.72
C LEU A 31 18.64 -51.64 23.06
N GLU A 32 19.77 -51.44 23.73
CA GLU A 32 20.29 -50.10 24.02
C GLU A 32 20.62 -49.31 22.75
N LYS A 33 21.18 -49.97 21.73
CA LYS A 33 21.52 -49.39 20.46
C LYS A 33 20.30 -49.00 19.60
N TYR A 34 19.20 -49.74 19.73
CA TYR A 34 17.94 -49.46 19.00
C TYR A 34 16.92 -48.67 19.82
N ALA A 35 17.01 -48.68 21.14
CA ALA A 35 16.25 -47.79 22.00
C ALA A 35 16.81 -46.38 22.06
N ALA A 36 18.02 -46.15 21.53
CA ALA A 36 18.54 -44.78 21.40
C ALA A 36 17.59 -43.96 20.50
N PRO A 37 17.09 -42.85 20.94
CA PRO A 37 16.26 -42.00 20.10
C PRO A 37 17.00 -41.66 18.81
N ALA A 38 16.31 -41.75 17.67
CA ALA A 38 16.87 -41.39 16.38
C ALA A 38 17.58 -40.05 16.52
N PRO A 39 18.80 -39.88 15.96
CA PRO A 39 19.47 -38.62 16.04
C PRO A 39 18.53 -37.54 15.52
N PRO A 40 18.41 -36.40 16.22
CA PRO A 40 17.50 -35.33 15.80
C PRO A 40 17.81 -34.97 14.35
N PRO A 41 16.76 -34.76 13.52
CA PRO A 41 16.95 -34.45 12.11
C PRO A 41 17.94 -33.29 12.01
N LYS A 42 18.98 -33.43 11.18
CA LYS A 42 19.96 -32.37 10.96
C LYS A 42 19.24 -31.08 10.68
N LYS A 43 19.29 -30.10 11.60
CA LYS A 43 18.68 -28.79 11.38
C LYS A 43 19.19 -28.26 10.05
N LYS A 44 18.28 -27.94 9.13
CA LYS A 44 18.64 -27.28 7.88
C LYS A 44 19.42 -26.00 8.23
N ALA A 45 20.56 -25.77 7.57
CA ALA A 45 21.35 -24.57 7.82
C ALA A 45 20.46 -23.34 7.60
N CYS A 46 20.23 -22.56 8.65
CA CYS A 46 19.36 -21.39 8.59
C CYS A 46 20.01 -20.32 7.68
N PRO A 47 19.34 -19.89 6.61
CA PRO A 47 19.88 -18.89 5.69
C PRO A 47 19.97 -17.51 6.34
N THR A 48 20.75 -16.60 5.74
CA THR A 48 20.72 -15.18 6.11
C THR A 48 19.37 -14.56 5.74
N LEU A 49 19.00 -13.48 6.44
CA LEU A 49 17.76 -12.75 6.17
C LEU A 49 17.73 -12.22 4.73
N ARG A 50 18.88 -11.79 4.16
CA ARG A 50 18.97 -11.38 2.75
C ARG A 50 18.67 -12.54 1.82
N ALA A 51 19.36 -13.66 1.97
CA ALA A 51 19.19 -14.81 1.08
C ALA A 51 17.75 -15.35 1.09
N TYR A 52 17.15 -15.43 2.29
CA TYR A 52 15.77 -15.86 2.42
C TYR A 52 14.78 -14.79 1.95
N GLY A 53 15.01 -13.52 2.26
CA GLY A 53 14.17 -12.40 1.83
C GLY A 53 14.11 -12.26 0.30
N GLU A 54 15.22 -12.49 -0.41
CA GLU A 54 15.26 -12.53 -1.88
C GLU A 54 14.47 -13.72 -2.44
N LYS A 55 14.63 -14.94 -1.83
CA LYS A 55 13.81 -16.12 -2.17
C LYS A 55 12.33 -15.83 -1.95
N TRP A 56 11.98 -15.31 -0.77
CA TRP A 56 10.60 -14.96 -0.41
C TRP A 56 10.00 -13.94 -1.39
N PHE A 57 10.74 -12.86 -1.69
CA PHE A 57 10.27 -11.84 -2.62
C PHE A 57 9.97 -12.43 -4.00
N ARG A 58 10.89 -13.20 -4.57
CA ARG A 58 10.76 -13.76 -5.92
C ARG A 58 9.66 -14.82 -6.02
N LEU A 59 9.56 -15.72 -5.04
CA LEU A 59 8.66 -16.88 -5.13
C LEU A 59 7.27 -16.61 -4.55
N TYR A 60 7.18 -15.84 -3.45
CA TYR A 60 5.93 -15.74 -2.71
C TYR A 60 5.28 -14.36 -2.78
N HIS A 61 6.05 -13.28 -2.97
CA HIS A 61 5.52 -11.93 -2.96
C HIS A 61 5.28 -11.37 -4.36
N GLN A 62 6.31 -11.33 -5.21
CA GLN A 62 6.25 -10.70 -6.52
C GLN A 62 5.13 -11.25 -7.43
N PRO A 63 4.85 -12.58 -7.49
CA PRO A 63 3.78 -13.11 -8.33
C PRO A 63 2.37 -12.76 -7.85
N LYS A 64 2.20 -12.44 -6.56
CA LYS A 64 0.89 -12.17 -5.94
C LYS A 64 0.47 -10.70 -5.96
N VAL A 65 1.37 -9.79 -6.30
CA VAL A 65 1.12 -8.36 -6.16
C VAL A 65 1.32 -7.60 -7.47
N LYS A 66 0.67 -6.45 -7.61
CA LYS A 66 0.88 -5.58 -8.76
C LYS A 66 2.33 -5.06 -8.80
N ARG A 67 2.85 -4.80 -10.01
CA ARG A 67 4.23 -4.37 -10.28
C ARG A 67 4.71 -3.24 -9.36
N ASN A 68 3.90 -2.20 -9.16
CA ASN A 68 4.27 -1.08 -8.28
C ASN A 68 4.39 -1.49 -6.80
N THR A 69 3.56 -2.41 -6.33
CA THR A 69 3.67 -2.96 -4.97
C THR A 69 4.95 -3.79 -4.84
N ALA A 70 5.26 -4.63 -5.83
CA ALA A 70 6.51 -5.38 -5.86
C ALA A 70 7.73 -4.44 -5.85
N ASN A 71 7.74 -3.40 -6.68
CA ASN A 71 8.83 -2.41 -6.70
C ASN A 71 8.99 -1.70 -5.35
N ASN A 72 7.90 -1.28 -4.72
CA ASN A 72 7.94 -0.66 -3.40
C ASN A 72 8.49 -1.61 -2.33
N THR A 73 8.08 -2.88 -2.36
CA THR A 73 8.60 -3.90 -1.43
C THR A 73 10.09 -4.16 -1.69
N ARG A 74 10.53 -4.22 -2.95
CA ARG A 74 11.95 -4.34 -3.29
C ARG A 74 12.76 -3.17 -2.74
N ILE A 75 12.27 -1.93 -2.89
CA ILE A 75 12.92 -0.74 -2.32
C ILE A 75 13.02 -0.84 -0.80
N LEU A 76 11.98 -1.31 -0.12
CA LEU A 76 12.01 -1.51 1.34
C LEU A 76 13.08 -2.55 1.74
N LEU A 77 13.17 -3.66 1.02
CA LEU A 77 14.17 -4.69 1.26
C LEU A 77 15.60 -4.13 1.06
N GLU A 78 15.87 -3.54 -0.11
CA GLU A 78 17.21 -3.10 -0.50
C GLU A 78 17.70 -1.87 0.27
N LYS A 79 16.83 -0.88 0.51
CA LYS A 79 17.24 0.40 1.14
C LYS A 79 17.14 0.38 2.67
N HIS A 80 16.33 -0.50 3.25
CA HIS A 80 16.05 -0.43 4.69
C HIS A 80 16.35 -1.74 5.42
N ILE A 81 15.84 -2.88 4.94
CA ILE A 81 15.92 -4.15 5.66
C ILE A 81 17.30 -4.80 5.50
N PHE A 82 17.74 -5.02 4.26
CA PHE A 82 18.98 -5.73 3.99
C PHE A 82 20.24 -5.03 4.47
N PRO A 83 20.37 -3.70 4.41
CA PRO A 83 21.53 -3.02 4.98
C PRO A 83 21.67 -3.21 6.50
N ALA A 84 20.54 -3.30 7.21
CA ALA A 84 20.55 -3.42 8.66
C ALA A 84 20.62 -4.88 9.13
N LEU A 85 19.85 -5.78 8.53
CA LEU A 85 19.63 -7.14 9.04
C LEU A 85 20.10 -8.24 8.09
N GLY A 86 20.38 -7.91 6.83
CA GLY A 86 20.57 -8.90 5.76
C GLY A 86 21.71 -9.88 5.96
N LYS A 87 22.75 -9.51 6.71
CA LYS A 87 23.91 -10.39 7.00
C LYS A 87 23.64 -11.38 8.13
N LYS A 88 22.65 -11.14 8.99
CA LYS A 88 22.29 -12.03 10.09
C LYS A 88 21.53 -13.26 9.57
N ARG A 89 21.71 -14.42 10.21
CA ARG A 89 20.84 -15.57 9.98
C ARG A 89 19.46 -15.27 10.54
N LEU A 90 18.41 -15.84 9.97
CA LEU A 90 17.03 -15.61 10.44
C LEU A 90 16.84 -15.98 11.90
N GLU A 91 17.49 -17.06 12.36
CA GLU A 91 17.45 -17.53 13.76
C GLU A 91 18.18 -16.59 14.74
N ASP A 92 19.17 -15.82 14.26
CA ASP A 92 20.01 -14.90 15.05
C ASP A 92 19.44 -13.49 15.12
N VAL A 93 18.36 -13.18 14.38
CA VAL A 93 17.71 -11.87 14.44
C VAL A 93 16.95 -11.74 15.76
N THR A 94 17.34 -10.77 16.55
CA THR A 94 16.76 -10.50 17.87
C THR A 94 15.70 -9.42 17.82
N PHE A 95 14.98 -9.29 18.90
CA PHE A 95 14.03 -8.20 19.14
C PHE A 95 14.69 -6.82 19.06
N ASP A 96 15.87 -6.71 19.67
CA ASP A 96 16.63 -5.47 19.72
C ASP A 96 17.13 -5.04 18.34
N ASP A 97 17.46 -5.98 17.46
CA ASP A 97 17.82 -5.70 16.08
C ASP A 97 16.67 -5.05 15.31
N ILE A 98 15.45 -5.58 15.47
CA ILE A 98 14.27 -5.01 14.83
C ILE A 98 13.95 -3.63 15.42
N GLN A 99 14.06 -3.46 16.74
CA GLN A 99 13.84 -2.18 17.38
C GLN A 99 14.91 -1.15 16.96
N ALA A 100 16.18 -1.55 16.84
CA ALA A 100 17.25 -0.71 16.34
C ALA A 100 16.98 -0.28 14.88
N LEU A 101 16.46 -1.19 14.03
CA LEU A 101 16.02 -0.83 12.69
C LEU A 101 14.94 0.26 12.75
N TYR A 102 13.89 0.11 13.56
CA TYR A 102 12.83 1.14 13.66
C TYR A 102 13.36 2.46 14.19
N ASN A 103 14.23 2.44 15.19
CA ASN A 103 14.86 3.64 15.74
C ASN A 103 15.71 4.36 14.67
N SER A 104 16.50 3.63 13.88
CA SER A 104 17.27 4.19 12.77
C SER A 104 16.41 4.79 11.66
N LYS A 105 15.12 4.43 11.61
CA LYS A 105 14.13 4.88 10.64
C LYS A 105 13.06 5.80 11.26
N ALA A 106 13.33 6.37 12.43
CA ALA A 106 12.39 7.27 13.13
C ALA A 106 11.97 8.48 12.28
N MET A 107 12.80 8.93 11.34
CA MET A 107 12.52 10.03 10.41
C MET A 107 11.57 9.63 9.26
N LEU A 108 11.36 8.34 9.02
CA LEU A 108 10.42 7.88 8.00
C LEU A 108 8.97 8.07 8.46
N SER A 109 8.06 8.17 7.47
CA SER A 109 6.63 8.28 7.76
C SER A 109 6.12 7.02 8.48
N ARG A 110 5.07 7.19 9.30
CA ARG A 110 4.37 6.07 9.96
C ARG A 110 3.99 4.97 8.96
N SER A 111 3.48 5.36 7.78
CA SER A 111 3.10 4.42 6.72
C SER A 111 4.27 3.59 6.21
N THR A 112 5.47 4.17 6.07
CA THR A 112 6.67 3.46 5.65
C THR A 112 7.10 2.46 6.72
N ASN A 113 7.10 2.86 8.00
CA ASN A 113 7.42 1.97 9.11
C ASN A 113 6.42 0.81 9.24
N GLN A 114 5.13 1.05 9.03
CA GLN A 114 4.12 -0.02 8.95
C GLN A 114 4.38 -1.01 7.81
N LYS A 115 4.79 -0.52 6.64
CA LYS A 115 5.16 -1.39 5.50
C LYS A 115 6.41 -2.23 5.81
N LEU A 116 7.41 -1.68 6.51
CA LEU A 116 8.56 -2.44 7.00
C LEU A 116 8.12 -3.58 7.93
N GLN A 117 7.23 -3.28 8.88
CA GLN A 117 6.68 -4.27 9.82
C GLN A 117 5.93 -5.39 9.09
N ILE A 118 5.05 -5.04 8.15
CA ILE A 118 4.28 -6.00 7.35
C ILE A 118 5.22 -6.89 6.53
N THR A 119 6.24 -6.31 5.90
CA THR A 119 7.20 -7.04 5.08
C THR A 119 8.04 -8.01 5.91
N LEU A 120 8.60 -7.56 7.04
CA LEU A 120 9.34 -8.42 7.97
C LEU A 120 8.43 -9.51 8.54
N GLY A 121 7.22 -9.16 8.96
CA GLY A 121 6.23 -10.11 9.47
C GLY A 121 5.90 -11.22 8.49
N ALA A 122 5.80 -10.90 7.19
CA ALA A 122 5.57 -11.88 6.15
C ALA A 122 6.80 -12.78 5.93
N ILE A 123 8.02 -12.24 5.91
CA ILE A 123 9.26 -13.01 5.78
C ILE A 123 9.41 -14.00 6.94
N PHE A 124 9.26 -13.52 8.19
CA PHE A 124 9.40 -14.38 9.38
C PHE A 124 8.27 -15.40 9.49
N ARG A 125 7.05 -15.10 9.03
CA ARG A 125 5.95 -16.07 8.96
C ARG A 125 6.30 -17.23 8.02
N ASN A 126 6.70 -16.92 6.79
CA ASN A 126 7.09 -17.94 5.83
C ASN A 126 8.32 -18.74 6.29
N ALA A 127 9.29 -18.10 6.96
CA ALA A 127 10.44 -18.78 7.53
C ALA A 127 10.05 -19.76 8.64
N LEU A 128 9.04 -19.44 9.45
CA LEU A 128 8.46 -20.33 10.46
C LEU A 128 7.74 -21.52 9.78
N GLU A 129 6.93 -21.26 8.76
CA GLU A 129 6.24 -22.29 7.98
C GLU A 129 7.23 -23.24 7.26
N ASP A 130 8.37 -22.72 6.77
CA ASP A 130 9.46 -23.49 6.17
C ASP A 130 10.28 -24.29 7.22
N GLY A 131 10.03 -24.12 8.54
CA GLY A 131 10.73 -24.78 9.64
C GLY A 131 12.17 -24.28 9.83
N LEU A 132 12.49 -23.06 9.40
CA LEU A 132 13.82 -22.44 9.51
C LEU A 132 14.04 -21.73 10.85
N ILE A 133 12.95 -21.33 11.50
CA ILE A 133 12.94 -20.68 12.82
C ILE A 133 11.84 -21.30 13.70
N GLU A 134 12.03 -21.26 15.00
CA GLU A 134 11.09 -21.86 15.96
C GLU A 134 9.94 -20.90 16.34
N LYS A 135 10.15 -19.58 16.20
CA LYS A 135 9.16 -18.56 16.55
C LYS A 135 9.24 -17.35 15.63
N ASN A 136 8.10 -16.75 15.36
CA ASN A 136 8.03 -15.48 14.64
C ASN A 136 8.13 -14.31 15.63
N ILE A 137 9.31 -13.68 15.71
CA ILE A 137 9.59 -12.57 16.61
C ILE A 137 8.72 -11.33 16.31
N MET A 138 8.22 -11.19 15.09
CA MET A 138 7.38 -10.05 14.69
C MET A 138 5.99 -10.05 15.34
N LEU A 139 5.54 -11.16 15.93
CA LEU A 139 4.22 -11.28 16.56
C LEU A 139 4.18 -10.74 18.00
N SER A 140 5.30 -10.35 18.59
CA SER A 140 5.38 -10.03 20.02
C SER A 140 4.73 -8.70 20.44
N GLY A 141 4.32 -7.85 19.48
CA GLY A 141 3.60 -6.60 19.76
C GLY A 141 4.39 -5.49 20.52
N ARG A 142 5.65 -5.75 20.91
CA ARG A 142 6.45 -4.84 21.74
C ARG A 142 7.14 -3.71 20.97
N TYR A 143 7.10 -3.72 19.63
CA TYR A 143 7.85 -2.73 18.83
C TYR A 143 7.26 -1.34 18.96
N VAL A 144 8.13 -0.39 19.28
CA VAL A 144 7.81 1.03 19.28
C VAL A 144 8.23 1.66 17.97
N MET A 145 7.25 2.12 17.22
CA MET A 145 7.46 2.84 15.96
C MET A 145 7.23 4.33 16.14
N SER A 146 7.97 5.15 15.40
CA SER A 146 7.76 6.59 15.36
C SER A 146 6.31 6.92 14.99
N LYS A 147 5.71 7.82 15.77
CA LYS A 147 4.35 8.35 15.55
C LYS A 147 4.32 9.53 14.58
N ARG A 148 5.41 9.83 13.88
CA ARG A 148 5.46 11.00 12.99
C ARG A 148 4.29 10.96 12.02
N ARG A 149 3.33 11.86 12.21
CA ARG A 149 2.23 12.06 11.27
C ARG A 149 2.79 12.59 9.97
N SER A 150 2.27 12.08 8.88
CA SER A 150 2.51 12.67 7.57
C SER A 150 1.78 14.02 7.47
N VAL A 151 2.33 14.84 6.65
CA VAL A 151 1.94 16.10 6.08
C VAL A 151 0.41 16.24 5.91
N ARG A 152 -0.04 17.48 5.97
CA ARG A 152 -1.33 18.06 5.62
C ARG A 152 -2.27 17.15 4.82
N GLU A 153 -3.46 16.90 5.37
CA GLU A 153 -4.43 16.00 4.75
C GLU A 153 -5.32 16.71 3.70
N CYS A 154 -5.68 17.97 3.93
CA CYS A 154 -6.49 18.80 3.02
C CYS A 154 -6.19 20.30 3.17
N LEU A 155 -6.62 21.08 2.21
CA LEU A 155 -6.64 22.53 2.24
C LEU A 155 -7.91 23.04 2.95
N THR A 156 -7.86 24.21 3.50
CA THR A 156 -9.06 24.99 3.86
C THR A 156 -9.77 25.47 2.59
N GLN A 157 -11.03 25.84 2.71
CA GLN A 157 -11.78 26.42 1.59
C GLN A 157 -11.07 27.66 1.03
N GLY A 158 -10.64 28.58 1.89
CA GLY A 158 -9.96 29.82 1.44
C GLY A 158 -8.67 29.57 0.68
N GLU A 159 -7.88 28.56 1.08
CA GLU A 159 -6.65 28.16 0.36
C GLU A 159 -6.96 27.50 -0.98
N ALA A 160 -8.01 26.71 -1.07
CA ALA A 160 -8.46 26.14 -2.33
C ALA A 160 -8.93 27.23 -3.30
N GLU A 161 -9.70 28.19 -2.82
CA GLU A 161 -10.13 29.38 -3.60
C GLU A 161 -8.93 30.24 -4.03
N ASP A 162 -7.94 30.41 -3.14
CA ASP A 162 -6.71 31.16 -3.47
C ASP A 162 -5.92 30.48 -4.59
N ILE A 163 -5.76 29.15 -4.53
CA ILE A 163 -5.12 28.40 -5.60
C ILE A 163 -5.89 28.55 -6.92
N LEU A 164 -7.22 28.46 -6.91
CA LEU A 164 -8.04 28.63 -8.12
C LEU A 164 -7.89 30.02 -8.72
N ARG A 165 -7.78 31.08 -7.91
CA ARG A 165 -7.46 32.45 -8.40
C ARG A 165 -6.08 32.51 -9.04
N GLN A 166 -5.10 31.80 -8.49
CA GLN A 166 -3.73 31.82 -9.01
C GLN A 166 -3.55 30.95 -10.26
N VAL A 167 -4.45 30.00 -10.55
CA VAL A 167 -4.36 29.10 -11.72
C VAL A 167 -4.22 29.85 -13.04
N GLU A 168 -4.80 31.06 -13.18
CA GLU A 168 -4.68 31.88 -14.39
C GLU A 168 -3.24 32.33 -14.68
N ARG A 169 -2.36 32.33 -13.68
CA ARG A 169 -0.93 32.63 -13.84
C ARG A 169 -0.14 31.48 -14.44
N LEU A 170 -0.74 30.28 -14.52
CA LEU A 170 -0.14 29.08 -15.12
C LEU A 170 -0.36 29.09 -16.63
N ASN A 171 0.57 28.43 -17.33
CA ASN A 171 0.35 28.10 -18.74
C ASN A 171 -0.92 27.24 -18.88
N GLU A 172 -1.60 27.34 -20.02
CA GLU A 172 -2.83 26.60 -20.28
C GLU A 172 -2.68 25.08 -20.09
N ASP A 173 -1.57 24.49 -20.55
CA ASP A 173 -1.28 23.06 -20.40
C ASP A 173 -1.04 22.61 -18.94
N ASP A 174 -0.71 23.55 -18.03
CA ASP A 174 -0.43 23.25 -16.62
C ASP A 174 -1.68 23.32 -15.75
N ARG A 175 -2.66 24.13 -16.11
CA ARG A 175 -3.89 24.33 -15.34
C ARG A 175 -4.66 23.04 -15.07
N PRO A 176 -4.78 22.06 -15.99
CA PRO A 176 -5.46 20.79 -15.73
C PRO A 176 -4.85 19.97 -14.60
N PHE A 177 -3.55 20.14 -14.29
CA PHE A 177 -2.90 19.45 -13.17
C PHE A 177 -3.48 19.84 -11.81
N ILE A 178 -4.03 21.05 -11.72
CA ILE A 178 -4.66 21.60 -10.51
C ILE A 178 -6.17 21.44 -10.58
N MET A 179 -6.79 21.92 -11.66
CA MET A 179 -8.24 22.01 -11.76
C MET A 179 -8.91 20.64 -11.76
N LEU A 180 -8.36 19.64 -12.46
CA LEU A 180 -8.97 18.31 -12.48
C LEU A 180 -9.03 17.69 -11.09
N PRO A 181 -7.94 17.48 -10.34
CA PRO A 181 -8.04 16.82 -9.04
C PRO A 181 -8.79 17.67 -7.99
N LEU A 182 -8.73 19.01 -8.08
CA LEU A 182 -9.38 19.91 -7.12
C LEU A 182 -10.89 20.03 -7.35
N LEU A 183 -11.36 20.00 -8.62
CA LEU A 183 -12.77 20.21 -8.97
C LEU A 183 -13.53 18.90 -9.28
N THR A 184 -12.85 17.76 -9.32
CA THR A 184 -13.49 16.47 -9.60
C THR A 184 -13.21 15.41 -8.53
N GLY A 185 -12.21 15.62 -7.69
CA GLY A 185 -11.72 14.62 -6.75
C GLY A 185 -11.07 13.40 -7.41
N MET A 186 -10.72 13.44 -8.70
CA MET A 186 -10.04 12.34 -9.40
C MET A 186 -8.66 12.07 -8.82
N ARG A 187 -8.24 10.79 -8.87
CA ARG A 187 -6.85 10.43 -8.51
C ARG A 187 -5.87 10.94 -9.57
N ARG A 188 -4.62 11.21 -9.19
CA ARG A 188 -3.56 11.60 -10.13
C ARG A 188 -3.56 10.79 -11.41
N GLY A 189 -3.56 9.47 -11.30
CA GLY A 189 -3.53 8.59 -12.45
C GLY A 189 -4.80 8.66 -13.31
N GLU A 190 -5.95 8.92 -12.72
CA GLU A 190 -7.23 9.12 -13.41
C GLU A 190 -7.21 10.45 -14.19
N CYS A 191 -6.71 11.54 -13.58
CA CYS A 191 -6.52 12.83 -14.27
C CYS A 191 -5.61 12.68 -15.49
N LEU A 192 -4.47 11.99 -15.34
CA LEU A 192 -3.53 11.72 -16.43
C LEU A 192 -4.13 10.80 -17.51
N GLY A 193 -5.09 9.93 -17.13
CA GLY A 193 -5.76 9.01 -18.03
C GLY A 193 -7.01 9.58 -18.71
N LEU A 194 -7.47 10.77 -18.29
CA LEU A 194 -8.67 11.38 -18.83
C LEU A 194 -8.47 11.78 -20.31
N MET A 195 -9.36 11.34 -21.17
CA MET A 195 -9.38 11.72 -22.59
C MET A 195 -10.57 12.64 -22.86
N TRP A 196 -10.44 13.47 -23.89
CA TRP A 196 -11.52 14.36 -24.32
C TRP A 196 -12.83 13.65 -24.62
N ARG A 197 -12.78 12.44 -25.18
CA ARG A 197 -13.95 11.60 -25.45
C ARG A 197 -14.69 11.09 -24.21
N ASP A 198 -14.08 11.21 -23.02
CA ASP A 198 -14.68 10.80 -21.75
C ASP A 198 -15.52 11.93 -21.11
N ILE A 199 -15.53 13.10 -21.72
CA ILE A 199 -16.22 14.30 -21.23
C ILE A 199 -17.44 14.57 -22.11
N ASP A 200 -18.63 14.39 -21.53
CA ASP A 200 -19.89 14.78 -22.16
C ASP A 200 -20.27 16.18 -21.66
N PHE A 201 -19.98 17.19 -22.47
CA PHE A 201 -20.27 18.59 -22.15
C PHE A 201 -21.77 18.90 -22.12
N THR A 202 -22.60 18.15 -22.87
CA THR A 202 -24.05 18.33 -22.92
C THR A 202 -24.70 17.79 -21.65
N LYS A 203 -24.33 16.58 -21.24
CA LYS A 203 -24.80 15.96 -20.00
C LYS A 203 -24.08 16.45 -18.75
N ARG A 204 -23.00 17.19 -18.91
CA ARG A 204 -22.10 17.63 -17.85
C ARG A 204 -21.56 16.46 -17.01
N ILE A 205 -20.97 15.48 -17.67
CA ILE A 205 -20.47 14.26 -17.03
C ILE A 205 -19.06 13.95 -17.52
N ILE A 206 -18.18 13.58 -16.59
CA ILE A 206 -16.88 12.98 -16.85
C ILE A 206 -16.96 11.49 -16.53
N THR A 207 -16.60 10.63 -17.48
CA THR A 207 -16.54 9.17 -17.28
C THR A 207 -15.09 8.77 -16.96
N VAL A 208 -14.86 8.26 -15.76
CA VAL A 208 -13.56 7.71 -15.35
C VAL A 208 -13.50 6.24 -15.75
N SER A 209 -12.68 5.90 -16.74
CA SER A 209 -12.57 4.54 -17.30
C SER A 209 -11.15 3.97 -17.30
N ARG A 210 -10.14 4.79 -17.03
CA ARG A 210 -8.72 4.40 -17.02
C ARG A 210 -7.89 5.25 -16.08
N ALA A 211 -6.68 4.78 -15.79
CA ALA A 211 -5.68 5.53 -15.04
C ALA A 211 -4.31 5.31 -15.65
N ILE A 212 -3.44 6.32 -15.62
CA ILE A 212 -2.03 6.19 -15.97
C ILE A 212 -1.25 5.88 -14.69
N THR A 213 -0.45 4.83 -14.75
CA THR A 213 0.61 4.51 -13.80
C THR A 213 1.96 4.58 -14.50
N PHE A 214 3.05 4.63 -13.75
CA PHE A 214 4.37 4.67 -14.33
C PHE A 214 5.17 3.41 -14.05
N ALA A 215 5.86 2.90 -15.07
CA ALA A 215 6.82 1.82 -14.99
C ALA A 215 8.21 2.38 -15.30
N GLY A 216 8.94 2.82 -14.29
CA GLY A 216 10.05 3.76 -14.49
C GLY A 216 9.49 5.05 -15.08
N ASN A 217 10.12 5.55 -16.14
CA ASN A 217 9.66 6.78 -16.81
C ASN A 217 8.50 6.56 -17.80
N GLN A 218 8.12 5.32 -18.10
CA GLN A 218 7.12 5.01 -19.12
C GLN A 218 5.70 5.03 -18.54
N PRO A 219 4.75 5.74 -19.19
CA PRO A 219 3.35 5.68 -18.83
C PRO A 219 2.75 4.32 -19.20
N VAL A 220 1.97 3.77 -18.29
CA VAL A 220 1.24 2.52 -18.49
C VAL A 220 -0.24 2.81 -18.28
N VAL A 221 -1.04 2.56 -19.29
CA VAL A 221 -2.50 2.64 -19.17
C VAL A 221 -2.99 1.44 -18.37
N ASP A 222 -3.62 1.71 -17.24
CA ASP A 222 -4.17 0.69 -16.35
C ASP A 222 -5.70 0.87 -16.27
N THR A 223 -6.41 -0.23 -16.10
CA THR A 223 -7.84 -0.17 -15.79
C THR A 223 -8.03 0.13 -14.30
N PRO A 224 -9.17 0.70 -13.89
CA PRO A 224 -9.47 0.89 -12.48
C PRO A 224 -9.33 -0.42 -11.70
N LYS A 225 -8.80 -0.32 -10.48
CA LYS A 225 -8.52 -1.51 -9.63
C LYS A 225 -9.77 -2.27 -9.17
N SER A 226 -10.95 -1.66 -9.27
CA SER A 226 -12.24 -2.22 -8.85
C SER A 226 -13.35 -1.68 -9.73
N ALA A 227 -14.51 -2.34 -9.74
CA ALA A 227 -15.71 -1.86 -10.42
C ALA A 227 -16.09 -0.44 -9.98
N ALA A 228 -15.91 -0.10 -8.71
CA ALA A 228 -16.14 1.26 -8.20
C ALA A 228 -15.18 2.33 -8.79
N GLY A 229 -14.11 1.91 -9.45
CA GLY A 229 -13.23 2.80 -10.18
C GLY A 229 -13.81 3.29 -11.51
N TYR A 230 -14.74 2.53 -12.11
CA TYR A 230 -15.54 2.95 -13.25
C TYR A 230 -16.71 3.76 -12.74
N ARG A 231 -16.70 5.06 -12.96
CA ARG A 231 -17.72 5.96 -12.43
C ARG A 231 -17.91 7.19 -13.29
N GLN A 232 -19.04 7.83 -13.10
CA GLN A 232 -19.34 9.13 -13.65
C GLN A 232 -19.21 10.20 -12.55
N ILE A 233 -18.62 11.33 -12.89
CA ILE A 233 -18.43 12.48 -12.02
C ILE A 233 -19.15 13.66 -12.67
N PRO A 234 -19.95 14.45 -11.93
CA PRO A 234 -20.50 15.69 -12.44
C PRO A 234 -19.39 16.67 -12.86
N LEU A 235 -19.54 17.27 -14.02
CA LEU A 235 -18.67 18.32 -14.53
C LEU A 235 -19.15 19.67 -14.00
N LEU A 236 -18.38 20.26 -13.09
CA LEU A 236 -18.67 21.58 -12.53
C LEU A 236 -18.62 22.67 -13.60
N PRO A 237 -19.48 23.71 -13.51
CA PRO A 237 -19.55 24.79 -14.50
C PRO A 237 -18.20 25.48 -14.74
N GLU A 238 -17.42 25.72 -13.68
CA GLU A 238 -16.11 26.38 -13.73
C GLU A 238 -15.10 25.54 -14.52
N LEU A 239 -15.07 24.22 -14.27
CA LEU A 239 -14.21 23.31 -15.00
C LEU A 239 -14.66 23.17 -16.46
N GLN A 240 -15.99 23.12 -16.71
CA GLN A 240 -16.55 23.10 -18.05
C GLN A 240 -16.13 24.35 -18.85
N ALA A 241 -16.34 25.54 -18.27
CA ALA A 241 -15.96 26.82 -18.90
C ALA A 241 -14.48 26.80 -19.29
N TYR A 242 -13.61 26.42 -18.38
CA TYR A 242 -12.17 26.31 -18.65
C TYR A 242 -11.87 25.31 -19.76
N LEU A 243 -12.37 24.07 -19.68
CA LEU A 243 -12.10 23.04 -20.69
C LEU A 243 -12.56 23.44 -22.11
N LEU A 244 -13.62 24.26 -22.18
CA LEU A 244 -14.10 24.81 -23.45
C LEU A 244 -13.20 25.88 -24.04
N THR A 245 -12.29 26.50 -23.29
CA THR A 245 -11.30 27.46 -23.82
C THR A 245 -10.11 26.77 -24.50
N LEU A 246 -9.85 25.48 -24.17
CA LEU A 246 -8.69 24.77 -24.69
C LEU A 246 -8.84 24.47 -26.19
N PRO A 247 -7.80 24.77 -27.00
CA PRO A 247 -7.90 24.67 -28.46
C PRO A 247 -7.92 23.22 -28.95
N GLN A 248 -7.22 22.32 -28.28
CA GLN A 248 -7.08 20.91 -28.68
C GLN A 248 -8.01 20.02 -27.83
N ARG A 249 -8.97 19.36 -28.48
CA ARG A 249 -9.94 18.47 -27.81
C ARG A 249 -9.85 17.02 -28.31
N THR A 250 -8.65 16.55 -28.58
CA THR A 250 -8.39 15.17 -29.02
C THR A 250 -7.31 14.52 -28.18
N GLY A 251 -7.40 13.21 -27.94
CA GLY A 251 -6.46 12.48 -27.11
C GLY A 251 -6.68 12.71 -25.60
N TYR A 252 -5.60 12.84 -24.84
CA TYR A 252 -5.63 13.07 -23.38
C TYR A 252 -5.78 14.56 -23.08
N VAL A 253 -6.53 14.89 -22.04
CA VAL A 253 -6.66 16.27 -21.56
C VAL A 253 -5.31 16.79 -21.07
N ILE A 254 -4.53 15.93 -20.39
CA ILE A 254 -3.14 16.20 -20.02
C ILE A 254 -2.24 15.36 -20.94
N GLY A 255 -1.47 16.02 -21.81
CA GLY A 255 -0.48 15.35 -22.67
C GLY A 255 -0.84 15.26 -24.16
N GLY A 256 -2.07 15.57 -24.55
CA GLY A 256 -2.49 15.59 -25.95
C GLY A 256 -2.62 14.19 -26.55
N ARG A 257 -1.91 13.89 -27.67
CA ARG A 257 -2.09 12.61 -28.38
C ARG A 257 -1.62 11.38 -27.60
N GLN A 258 -0.67 11.54 -26.69
CA GLN A 258 -0.11 10.46 -25.89
C GLN A 258 -0.03 10.85 -24.41
N PRO A 259 -0.08 9.88 -23.49
CA PRO A 259 0.08 10.16 -22.07
C PRO A 259 1.51 10.66 -21.80
N ILE A 260 1.62 11.60 -20.87
CA ILE A 260 2.92 12.13 -20.46
C ILE A 260 3.74 11.10 -19.66
N THR A 261 5.07 11.22 -19.72
CA THR A 261 6.00 10.41 -18.92
C THR A 261 6.05 10.91 -17.47
N GLU A 262 6.58 10.08 -16.57
CA GLU A 262 6.74 10.47 -15.16
C GLU A 262 7.66 11.70 -15.01
N GLN A 263 8.73 11.76 -15.82
CA GLN A 263 9.65 12.89 -15.81
C GLN A 263 8.98 14.20 -16.25
N VAL A 264 8.11 14.15 -17.27
CA VAL A 264 7.32 15.31 -17.70
C VAL A 264 6.38 15.73 -16.57
N TYR A 265 5.67 14.77 -15.93
CA TYR A 265 4.82 15.06 -14.79
C TYR A 265 5.59 15.78 -13.67
N GLN A 266 6.76 15.28 -13.28
CA GLN A 266 7.58 15.87 -12.21
C GLN A 266 8.03 17.29 -12.56
N ARG A 267 8.55 17.50 -13.77
CA ARG A 267 8.99 18.84 -14.24
C ARG A 267 7.85 19.83 -14.29
N THR A 268 6.67 19.40 -14.75
CA THR A 268 5.48 20.26 -14.75
C THR A 268 5.07 20.64 -13.35
N TRP A 269 5.05 19.66 -12.43
CA TRP A 269 4.72 19.93 -11.03
C TRP A 269 5.72 20.88 -10.34
N GLU A 270 7.01 20.74 -10.62
CA GLU A 270 8.03 21.67 -10.16
C GLU A 270 7.83 23.09 -10.72
N ARG A 271 7.47 23.22 -12.01
CA ARG A 271 7.16 24.51 -12.62
C ARG A 271 5.95 25.16 -11.96
N ILE A 272 4.86 24.43 -11.75
CA ILE A 272 3.67 24.91 -11.08
C ILE A 272 4.01 25.42 -9.68
N ASN A 273 4.76 24.64 -8.88
CA ASN A 273 5.18 25.04 -7.52
C ASN A 273 6.07 26.30 -7.47
N ARG A 274 6.75 26.64 -8.58
CA ARG A 274 7.53 27.90 -8.68
C ARG A 274 6.67 29.08 -9.09
N THR A 275 5.55 28.83 -9.77
CA THR A 275 4.71 29.89 -10.35
C THR A 275 3.61 30.33 -9.38
N ILE A 276 3.03 29.41 -8.63
CA ILE A 276 1.95 29.68 -7.67
C ILE A 276 2.22 29.00 -6.33
N ASP A 277 1.65 29.56 -5.27
CA ASP A 277 1.69 28.93 -3.95
C ASP A 277 0.61 27.85 -3.85
N LEU A 278 1.06 26.59 -3.78
CA LEU A 278 0.18 25.45 -3.57
C LEU A 278 -0.10 25.15 -2.09
N HIS A 279 0.38 25.98 -1.16
CA HIS A 279 0.25 25.74 0.30
C HIS A 279 0.70 24.32 0.70
N GLY A 280 1.72 23.77 0.02
CA GLY A 280 2.23 22.41 0.23
C GLY A 280 1.31 21.30 -0.28
N ALA A 281 0.29 21.62 -1.07
CA ALA A 281 -0.62 20.63 -1.63
C ALA A 281 0.02 19.80 -2.75
N THR A 282 -0.47 18.58 -2.89
CA THR A 282 -0.19 17.64 -3.99
C THR A 282 -1.51 17.24 -4.64
N ALA A 283 -1.48 16.58 -5.80
CA ALA A 283 -2.69 16.08 -6.44
C ALA A 283 -3.56 15.21 -5.50
N HIS A 284 -2.94 14.54 -4.52
CA HIS A 284 -3.68 13.77 -3.53
C HIS A 284 -4.34 14.67 -2.47
N VAL A 285 -3.68 15.72 -2.06
CA VAL A 285 -4.25 16.74 -1.15
C VAL A 285 -5.43 17.44 -1.82
N PHE A 286 -5.34 17.79 -3.10
CA PHE A 286 -6.48 18.37 -3.86
C PHE A 286 -7.70 17.43 -3.87
N ARG A 287 -7.48 16.15 -4.14
CA ARG A 287 -8.55 15.16 -4.06
C ARG A 287 -9.16 15.07 -2.65
N HIS A 288 -8.35 15.13 -1.60
CA HIS A 288 -8.85 15.15 -0.22
C HIS A 288 -9.62 16.42 0.09
N THR A 289 -9.15 17.57 -0.40
CA THR A 289 -9.83 18.86 -0.28
C THR A 289 -11.20 18.81 -0.94
N PHE A 290 -11.27 18.33 -2.20
CA PHE A 290 -12.56 18.14 -2.88
C PHE A 290 -13.51 17.28 -2.04
N ALA A 291 -13.03 16.13 -1.55
CA ALA A 291 -13.88 15.22 -0.78
C ALA A 291 -14.33 15.84 0.56
N THR A 292 -13.48 16.61 1.23
CA THR A 292 -13.82 17.30 2.48
C THR A 292 -14.85 18.40 2.25
N LEU A 293 -14.68 19.21 1.20
CA LEU A 293 -15.62 20.25 0.83
C LEU A 293 -16.96 19.67 0.34
N ALA A 294 -16.91 18.66 -0.53
CA ALA A 294 -18.13 17.99 -1.04
C ALA A 294 -18.90 17.25 0.08
N ALA A 295 -18.20 16.72 1.10
CA ALA A 295 -18.82 16.04 2.22
C ALA A 295 -19.79 16.93 3.01
N VAL A 296 -19.71 18.24 2.92
CA VAL A 296 -20.64 19.18 3.55
C VAL A 296 -21.97 19.25 2.78
N HIS A 297 -21.95 19.00 1.47
CA HIS A 297 -23.07 19.22 0.55
C HIS A 297 -23.71 17.93 0.02
N THR A 298 -23.17 16.74 0.39
CA THR A 298 -23.71 15.46 -0.09
C THR A 298 -23.61 14.38 0.99
N ASP A 299 -24.44 13.35 0.86
CA ASP A 299 -24.36 12.20 1.76
C ASP A 299 -23.13 11.32 1.47
N VAL A 300 -22.78 10.50 2.47
CA VAL A 300 -21.58 9.64 2.43
C VAL A 300 -21.59 8.66 1.25
N LYS A 301 -22.79 8.18 0.86
CA LYS A 301 -22.93 7.20 -0.22
C LYS A 301 -22.70 7.84 -1.59
N ASN A 302 -23.23 9.03 -1.82
CA ASN A 302 -22.97 9.81 -3.02
C ASN A 302 -21.51 10.26 -3.10
N LEU A 303 -20.93 10.70 -1.99
CA LEU A 303 -19.50 11.02 -1.92
C LEU A 303 -18.64 9.79 -2.25
N GLN A 304 -18.98 8.62 -1.71
CA GLN A 304 -18.29 7.36 -2.03
C GLN A 304 -18.34 7.05 -3.52
N ALA A 305 -19.51 7.22 -4.16
CA ALA A 305 -19.69 6.99 -5.59
C ALA A 305 -18.82 7.95 -6.43
N ILE A 306 -18.83 9.26 -6.14
CA ILE A 306 -18.02 10.27 -6.82
C ILE A 306 -16.52 9.98 -6.64
N MET A 307 -16.10 9.62 -5.43
CA MET A 307 -14.70 9.35 -5.12
C MET A 307 -14.21 7.99 -5.63
N GLY A 308 -15.12 7.05 -5.91
CA GLY A 308 -14.76 5.69 -6.34
C GLY A 308 -13.98 4.94 -5.26
N HIS A 309 -14.44 5.00 -4.01
CA HIS A 309 -13.92 4.21 -2.92
C HIS A 309 -14.63 2.85 -2.90
N SER A 310 -13.86 1.76 -2.96
CA SER A 310 -14.39 0.39 -2.87
C SER A 310 -14.94 0.06 -1.48
N ASP A 311 -14.50 0.78 -0.44
CA ASP A 311 -14.90 0.59 0.95
C ASP A 311 -15.42 1.91 1.53
N ILE A 312 -16.63 1.88 2.06
CA ILE A 312 -17.29 3.02 2.72
C ILE A 312 -16.52 3.47 3.96
N GLN A 313 -15.83 2.56 4.66
CA GLN A 313 -14.98 2.88 5.81
C GLN A 313 -13.88 3.88 5.44
N THR A 314 -13.36 3.80 4.21
CA THR A 314 -12.36 4.75 3.71
C THR A 314 -12.94 6.17 3.63
N THR A 315 -14.21 6.30 3.24
CA THR A 315 -14.91 7.59 3.19
C THR A 315 -15.31 8.04 4.60
N MET A 316 -15.91 7.16 5.41
CA MET A 316 -16.35 7.47 6.76
C MET A 316 -15.18 7.87 7.66
N ASN A 317 -14.11 7.08 7.74
CA ASN A 317 -12.96 7.35 8.63
C ASN A 317 -12.21 8.64 8.32
N ARG A 318 -12.37 9.21 7.12
CA ARG A 318 -11.65 10.42 6.71
C ARG A 318 -12.52 11.67 6.72
N TYR A 319 -13.83 11.54 6.45
CA TYR A 319 -14.68 12.70 6.17
C TYR A 319 -15.88 12.84 7.11
N THR A 320 -16.10 11.89 8.01
CA THR A 320 -17.23 11.90 8.97
C THR A 320 -16.83 12.32 10.38
N HIS A 321 -15.70 13.01 10.58
CA HIS A 321 -15.56 13.75 11.82
C HIS A 321 -16.71 14.75 11.87
N PRO A 322 -17.56 14.74 12.92
CA PRO A 322 -18.65 15.69 13.04
C PRO A 322 -18.04 17.09 13.05
N GLN A 323 -18.21 17.80 11.96
CA GLN A 323 -18.00 19.23 11.99
C GLN A 323 -19.17 19.73 12.85
N GLU A 324 -18.88 20.35 14.00
CA GLU A 324 -19.90 20.89 14.91
C GLU A 324 -20.92 21.77 14.16
N LEU A 325 -20.45 22.50 13.13
CA LEU A 325 -21.28 23.28 12.22
C LEU A 325 -22.32 22.45 11.43
N ARG A 326 -22.02 21.19 11.10
CA ARG A 326 -22.97 20.31 10.41
C ARG A 326 -24.10 19.83 11.31
N VAL A 327 -23.76 19.54 12.57
CA VAL A 327 -24.77 19.13 13.56
C VAL A 327 -25.70 20.29 13.83
N ILE A 328 -25.17 21.52 13.99
CA ILE A 328 -25.95 22.72 14.21
C ILE A 328 -26.87 22.99 13.00
N ALA A 329 -26.32 23.01 11.77
CA ALA A 329 -27.11 23.26 10.55
C ALA A 329 -28.23 22.20 10.35
N ALA A 330 -27.93 20.93 10.59
CA ALA A 330 -28.93 19.85 10.51
C ALA A 330 -30.03 19.99 11.57
N VAL A 331 -29.67 20.42 12.78
CA VAL A 331 -30.65 20.67 13.85
C VAL A 331 -31.51 21.91 13.55
N GLU A 332 -30.93 22.96 12.99
CA GLU A 332 -31.65 24.15 12.56
C GLU A 332 -32.61 23.85 11.41
N GLU A 333 -32.19 23.05 10.41
CA GLU A 333 -33.03 22.61 9.30
C GLU A 333 -34.21 21.75 9.80
N LEU A 334 -33.94 20.78 10.70
CA LEU A 334 -34.98 19.97 11.34
C LEU A 334 -35.94 20.85 12.16
N ALA A 335 -35.43 21.80 12.93
CA ALA A 335 -36.27 22.73 13.70
C ALA A 335 -37.17 23.56 12.79
N GLY A 336 -36.69 24.04 11.65
CA GLY A 336 -37.48 24.74 10.63
C GLY A 336 -38.56 23.86 10.01
N MET A 337 -38.27 22.59 9.72
CA MET A 337 -39.24 21.63 9.19
C MET A 337 -40.34 21.28 10.19
N PHE A 338 -40.05 21.26 11.49
CA PHE A 338 -41.07 21.02 12.53
C PHE A 338 -41.89 22.28 12.84
N ALA A 339 -41.26 23.45 12.82
CA ALA A 339 -41.99 24.72 13.03
C ALA A 339 -43.05 24.97 11.95
N ALA A 340 -42.76 24.63 10.67
CA ALA A 340 -43.69 24.76 9.57
C ALA A 340 -44.89 23.79 9.59
N LYS A 341 -44.97 22.85 10.54
CA LYS A 341 -46.05 21.87 10.70
C LYS A 341 -46.96 22.12 11.90
N ILE A 342 -46.73 23.21 12.65
CA ILE A 342 -47.45 23.57 13.89
C ILE A 342 -48.44 24.71 13.63
N ASP A 343 -48.40 25.37 12.45
CA ASP A 343 -49.39 26.30 11.93
C ASP A 343 -50.35 25.55 10.96
#